data_af095e3c3b13f01306a749925ec34108
#
_entry.id   af095e3c3b13f01306a749925ec34108
#
_cell.length_a   1.000
_cell.length_b   1.000
_cell.length_c   1.000
_cell.angle_alpha   90.00
_cell.angle_beta   90.00
_cell.angle_gamma   90.00
#
_symmetry.space_group_name_H-M   'P 1'
#
loop_
_entity.id
_entity.type
_entity.pdbx_description
1 polymer ?
#
loop_
_entity_poly.entity_id
_entity_poly.type
_entity_poly.pdbx_seq_one_letter_code
_entity_poly.pdbx_strand_id
1 'polypeptide(L)'
;MEPDRADLKLLDLLQRDGRTTVQALAEAIHLSPRATLNRVRRLEAEGLIQGYRALVNRAALGEQIVVFAEIALKDQRQATVQRFEACMDRSAEVVACYQISGPYDYLVRICCPDLARYRELTDGWLDDVGLGIEKIVTHTEWQTLKEFTGFPLPQPKN
;
A
#
# COMPACT_ATOMS: atom_id res chain seq x y z
N MET A 1 -7.32 19.38 10.17
CA MET A 1 -7.73 19.45 11.61
C MET A 1 -7.22 18.21 12.33
N GLU A 2 -6.78 18.30 13.60
CA GLU A 2 -6.35 17.12 14.37
C GLU A 2 -7.59 16.26 14.71
N PRO A 3 -7.61 14.94 14.43
CA PRO A 3 -8.75 14.07 14.71
C PRO A 3 -8.97 13.95 16.23
N ASP A 4 -10.21 14.07 16.67
CA ASP A 4 -10.61 13.88 18.07
C ASP A 4 -10.73 12.38 18.43
N ARG A 5 -11.04 12.09 19.70
CA ARG A 5 -11.19 10.72 20.20
C ARG A 5 -12.25 9.91 19.43
N ALA A 6 -13.36 10.54 19.04
CA ALA A 6 -14.41 9.87 18.28
C ALA A 6 -13.96 9.60 16.84
N ASP A 7 -13.22 10.53 16.24
CA ASP A 7 -12.64 10.35 14.91
C ASP A 7 -11.62 9.21 14.88
N LEU A 8 -10.72 9.15 15.86
CA LEU A 8 -9.75 8.05 15.99
C LEU A 8 -10.46 6.69 16.15
N LYS A 9 -11.56 6.65 16.92
CA LYS A 9 -12.34 5.43 17.06
C LYS A 9 -13.03 5.03 15.75
N LEU A 10 -13.55 5.97 14.98
CA LEU A 10 -14.12 5.72 13.64
C LEU A 10 -13.06 5.18 12.69
N LEU A 11 -11.87 5.79 12.65
CA LEU A 11 -10.75 5.33 11.83
C LEU A 11 -10.31 3.90 12.22
N ASP A 12 -10.23 3.58 13.52
CA ASP A 12 -9.89 2.23 13.99
C ASP A 12 -10.90 1.18 13.54
N LEU A 13 -12.19 1.48 13.62
CA LEU A 13 -13.24 0.58 13.16
C LEU A 13 -13.23 0.40 11.65
N LEU A 14 -13.14 1.49 10.89
CA LEU A 14 -13.21 1.48 9.44
C LEU A 14 -11.97 0.85 8.78
N GLN A 15 -10.77 0.98 9.38
CA GLN A 15 -9.60 0.29 8.84
C GLN A 15 -9.63 -1.23 9.08
N ARG A 16 -10.42 -1.72 10.06
CA ARG A 16 -10.63 -3.16 10.30
C ARG A 16 -11.73 -3.71 9.39
N ASP A 17 -12.83 -2.98 9.25
CA ASP A 17 -13.94 -3.32 8.36
C ASP A 17 -14.54 -2.06 7.73
N GLY A 18 -14.12 -1.78 6.51
CA GLY A 18 -14.63 -0.65 5.72
C GLY A 18 -16.11 -0.78 5.32
N ARG A 19 -16.79 -1.90 5.60
CA ARG A 19 -18.22 -2.12 5.37
C ARG A 19 -19.07 -1.94 6.61
N THR A 20 -18.47 -1.57 7.75
CA THR A 20 -19.22 -1.28 8.99
C THR A 20 -20.31 -0.23 8.72
N THR A 21 -21.53 -0.54 9.11
CA THR A 21 -22.67 0.35 8.87
C THR A 21 -22.58 1.61 9.71
N VAL A 22 -23.17 2.71 9.21
CA VAL A 22 -23.23 3.98 9.97
C VAL A 22 -23.91 3.79 11.33
N GLN A 23 -24.90 2.89 11.42
CA GLN A 23 -25.58 2.56 12.67
C GLN A 23 -24.60 1.94 13.67
N ALA A 24 -23.83 0.92 13.27
CA ALA A 24 -22.85 0.27 14.13
C ALA A 24 -21.72 1.22 14.55
N LEU A 25 -21.27 2.08 13.63
CA LEU A 25 -20.29 3.14 13.95
C LEU A 25 -20.83 4.11 14.99
N ALA A 26 -22.10 4.55 14.85
CA ALA A 26 -22.77 5.48 15.75
C ALA A 26 -22.90 4.92 17.16
N GLU A 27 -23.29 3.66 17.28
CA GLU A 27 -23.35 2.94 18.55
C GLU A 27 -21.96 2.85 19.22
N ALA A 28 -20.92 2.52 18.45
CA ALA A 28 -19.57 2.38 18.95
C ALA A 28 -18.95 3.68 19.50
N ILE A 29 -19.36 4.84 18.97
CA ILE A 29 -18.85 6.16 19.39
C ILE A 29 -19.88 6.96 20.23
N HIS A 30 -21.05 6.35 20.51
CA HIS A 30 -22.14 6.97 21.30
C HIS A 30 -22.65 8.30 20.72
N LEU A 31 -22.82 8.37 19.40
CA LEU A 31 -23.38 9.52 18.69
C LEU A 31 -24.60 9.12 17.84
N SER A 32 -25.35 10.12 17.37
CA SER A 32 -26.43 9.84 16.41
C SER A 32 -25.88 9.42 15.05
N PRO A 33 -26.61 8.58 14.26
CA PRO A 33 -26.18 8.17 12.94
C PRO A 33 -25.88 9.35 11.99
N ARG A 34 -26.66 10.43 12.09
CA ARG A 34 -26.44 11.66 11.30
C ARG A 34 -25.13 12.35 11.67
N ALA A 35 -24.83 12.48 12.97
CA ALA A 35 -23.58 13.08 13.43
C ALA A 35 -22.37 12.22 13.02
N THR A 36 -22.50 10.91 13.12
CA THR A 36 -21.47 9.94 12.71
C THR A 36 -21.21 10.02 11.22
N LEU A 37 -22.23 10.01 10.39
CA LEU A 37 -22.10 10.14 8.92
C LEU A 37 -21.40 11.45 8.53
N ASN A 38 -21.73 12.56 9.19
CA ASN A 38 -21.07 13.84 8.94
C ASN A 38 -19.58 13.80 9.30
N ARG A 39 -19.20 13.10 10.38
CA ARG A 39 -17.78 12.88 10.74
C ARG A 39 -17.05 12.05 9.70
N VAL A 40 -17.63 10.93 9.28
CA VAL A 40 -17.02 10.08 8.24
C VAL A 40 -16.79 10.89 6.95
N ARG A 41 -17.79 11.60 6.47
CA ARG A 41 -17.65 12.47 5.27
C ARG A 41 -16.58 13.54 5.43
N ARG A 42 -16.44 14.11 6.62
CA ARG A 42 -15.36 15.06 6.90
C ARG A 42 -13.99 14.38 6.82
N LEU A 43 -13.82 13.20 7.45
CA LEU A 43 -12.56 12.43 7.40
C LEU A 43 -12.17 12.03 5.98
N GLU A 44 -13.16 11.72 5.14
CA GLU A 44 -12.98 11.49 3.70
C GLU A 44 -12.56 12.79 2.97
N ALA A 45 -13.26 13.88 3.20
CA ALA A 45 -12.96 15.17 2.55
C ALA A 45 -11.60 15.75 2.94
N GLU A 46 -11.15 15.52 4.18
CA GLU A 46 -9.85 15.92 4.69
C GLU A 46 -8.72 14.92 4.30
N GLY A 47 -9.06 13.82 3.62
CA GLY A 47 -8.09 12.81 3.13
C GLY A 47 -7.53 11.90 4.21
N LEU A 48 -8.08 11.89 5.44
CA LEU A 48 -7.71 10.91 6.46
C LEU A 48 -8.21 9.51 6.10
N ILE A 49 -9.37 9.43 5.44
CA ILE A 49 -9.86 8.23 4.77
C ILE A 49 -9.62 8.43 3.28
N GLN A 50 -8.67 7.70 2.73
CA GLN A 50 -8.29 7.80 1.30
C GLN A 50 -9.14 6.89 0.40
N GLY A 51 -9.95 6.01 0.98
CA GLY A 51 -10.80 5.09 0.25
C GLY A 51 -11.04 3.78 1.01
N TYR A 52 -11.78 2.89 0.37
CA TYR A 52 -12.13 1.57 0.89
C TYR A 52 -11.70 0.50 -0.12
N ARG A 53 -11.14 -0.59 0.34
CA ARG A 53 -10.65 -1.68 -0.52
C ARG A 53 -11.22 -3.02 -0.06
N ALA A 54 -11.55 -3.89 -1.02
CA ALA A 54 -11.84 -5.28 -0.72
C ALA A 54 -10.53 -6.05 -0.45
N LEU A 55 -10.55 -6.89 0.57
CA LEU A 55 -9.50 -7.89 0.77
C LEU A 55 -9.83 -9.10 -0.10
N VAL A 56 -8.97 -9.37 -1.09
CA VAL A 56 -9.17 -10.47 -2.03
C VAL A 56 -8.30 -11.65 -1.60
N ASN A 57 -8.89 -12.83 -1.53
CA ASN A 57 -8.13 -14.05 -1.29
C ASN A 57 -7.34 -14.43 -2.55
N ARG A 58 -6.06 -14.06 -2.57
CA ARG A 58 -5.16 -14.31 -3.70
C ARG A 58 -5.05 -15.80 -4.04
N ALA A 59 -5.00 -16.68 -3.04
CA ALA A 59 -4.92 -18.12 -3.26
C ALA A 59 -6.11 -18.70 -4.04
N ALA A 60 -7.28 -18.02 -4.00
CA ALA A 60 -8.46 -18.41 -4.76
C ALA A 60 -8.40 -17.94 -6.24
N LEU A 61 -7.46 -17.09 -6.61
CA LEU A 61 -7.29 -16.58 -7.98
C LEU A 61 -6.29 -17.37 -8.82
N GLY A 62 -5.72 -18.44 -8.26
CA GLY A 62 -4.70 -19.27 -8.89
C GLY A 62 -3.33 -19.16 -8.23
N GLU A 63 -2.40 -19.97 -8.70
CA GLU A 63 -1.03 -19.94 -8.22
C GLU A 63 -0.34 -18.64 -8.65
N GLN A 64 0.27 -17.96 -7.70
CA GLN A 64 1.03 -16.73 -7.90
C GLN A 64 2.20 -16.70 -6.93
N ILE A 65 3.30 -16.16 -7.38
CA ILE A 65 4.45 -15.85 -6.53
C ILE A 65 4.43 -14.38 -6.14
N VAL A 66 4.91 -14.10 -4.94
CA VAL A 66 5.23 -12.74 -4.51
C VAL A 66 6.73 -12.61 -4.36
N VAL A 67 7.25 -11.53 -4.90
CA VAL A 67 8.68 -11.22 -4.89
C VAL A 67 8.86 -9.82 -4.30
N PHE A 68 9.81 -9.69 -3.39
CA PHE A 68 10.34 -8.41 -2.95
C PHE A 68 11.65 -8.15 -3.69
N ALA A 69 11.72 -7.07 -4.43
CA ALA A 69 12.91 -6.64 -5.14
C ALA A 69 13.48 -5.37 -4.48
N GLU A 70 14.71 -5.46 -3.99
CA GLU A 70 15.50 -4.29 -3.59
C GLU A 70 16.22 -3.77 -4.82
N ILE A 71 16.00 -2.50 -5.17
CA ILE A 71 16.52 -1.89 -6.41
C ILE A 71 17.42 -0.72 -6.05
N ALA A 72 18.63 -0.71 -6.63
CA ALA A 72 19.54 0.42 -6.61
C ALA A 72 19.57 1.10 -7.99
N LEU A 73 19.54 2.42 -8.02
CA LEU A 73 19.70 3.22 -9.23
C LEU A 73 21.15 3.67 -9.39
N LYS A 74 21.61 3.82 -10.63
CA LYS A 74 22.96 4.32 -10.96
C LYS A 74 23.19 5.75 -10.52
N ASP A 75 22.12 6.55 -10.50
CA ASP A 75 22.15 7.95 -10.07
C ASP A 75 20.77 8.39 -9.54
N GLN A 76 20.78 9.48 -8.77
CA GLN A 76 19.58 10.09 -8.18
C GLN A 76 19.12 11.34 -8.95
N ARG A 77 19.40 11.43 -10.25
CA ARG A 77 18.92 12.52 -11.08
C ARG A 77 17.40 12.48 -11.16
N GLN A 78 16.78 13.62 -11.05
CA GLN A 78 15.32 13.74 -11.07
C GLN A 78 14.68 13.03 -12.28
N ALA A 79 15.30 13.13 -13.45
CA ALA A 79 14.80 12.49 -14.67
C ALA A 79 14.83 10.94 -14.58
N THR A 80 15.90 10.37 -14.00
CA THR A 80 16.04 8.93 -13.77
C THR A 80 15.00 8.46 -12.78
N VAL A 81 14.91 9.11 -11.63
CA VAL A 81 13.95 8.81 -10.56
C VAL A 81 12.51 8.85 -11.08
N GLN A 82 12.10 9.96 -11.73
CA GLN A 82 10.74 10.10 -12.27
C GLN A 82 10.39 9.03 -13.30
N ARG A 83 11.35 8.67 -14.17
CA ARG A 83 11.14 7.63 -15.17
C ARG A 83 10.97 6.25 -14.53
N PHE A 84 11.80 5.93 -13.53
CA PHE A 84 11.69 4.71 -12.76
C PHE A 84 10.35 4.63 -12.03
N GLU A 85 9.97 5.64 -11.26
CA GLU A 85 8.72 5.70 -10.51
C GLU A 85 7.50 5.57 -11.44
N ALA A 86 7.50 6.27 -12.57
CA ALA A 86 6.45 6.14 -13.57
C ALA A 86 6.39 4.74 -14.22
N CYS A 87 7.51 4.02 -14.33
CA CYS A 87 7.53 2.63 -14.77
C CYS A 87 6.90 1.72 -13.73
N MET A 88 7.25 1.89 -12.45
CA MET A 88 6.67 1.11 -11.34
C MET A 88 5.16 1.32 -11.24
N ASP A 89 4.69 2.56 -11.34
CA ASP A 89 3.26 2.90 -11.27
C ASP A 89 2.43 2.26 -12.40
N ARG A 90 3.00 2.15 -13.60
CA ARG A 90 2.33 1.54 -14.76
C ARG A 90 2.40 0.02 -14.81
N SER A 91 3.30 -0.59 -14.06
CA SER A 91 3.51 -2.05 -14.08
C SER A 91 2.41 -2.75 -13.27
N ALA A 92 1.54 -3.51 -13.93
CA ALA A 92 0.39 -4.15 -13.29
C ALA A 92 0.81 -5.18 -12.23
N GLU A 93 1.95 -5.82 -12.39
CA GLU A 93 2.52 -6.79 -11.46
C GLU A 93 3.13 -6.11 -10.21
N VAL A 94 3.43 -4.82 -10.26
CA VAL A 94 3.94 -4.06 -9.10
C VAL A 94 2.75 -3.69 -8.20
N VAL A 95 2.68 -4.33 -7.05
CA VAL A 95 1.58 -4.13 -6.08
C VAL A 95 1.93 -3.13 -4.98
N ALA A 96 3.23 -2.84 -4.78
CA ALA A 96 3.71 -1.77 -3.91
C ALA A 96 5.15 -1.38 -4.30
N CYS A 97 5.48 -0.11 -4.15
CA CYS A 97 6.82 0.43 -4.34
C CYS A 97 7.10 1.47 -3.26
N TYR A 98 8.21 1.31 -2.56
CA TYR A 98 8.63 2.19 -1.47
C TYR A 98 10.02 2.72 -1.75
N GLN A 99 10.22 4.03 -1.66
CA GLN A 99 11.57 4.58 -1.55
C GLN A 99 12.08 4.32 -0.13
N ILE A 100 13.29 3.78 -0.02
CA ILE A 100 13.88 3.37 1.26
C ILE A 100 15.25 4.03 1.46
N SER A 101 15.69 4.09 2.71
CA SER A 101 17.07 4.48 3.04
C SER A 101 17.93 3.23 3.21
N GLY A 102 19.21 3.32 2.85
CA GLY A 102 20.16 2.21 3.00
C GLY A 102 20.94 1.95 1.71
N PRO A 103 21.38 0.71 1.47
CA PRO A 103 22.20 0.34 0.30
C PRO A 103 21.39 0.24 -1.01
N TYR A 104 20.09 0.29 -0.92
CA TYR A 104 19.16 0.28 -2.05
C TYR A 104 18.23 1.50 -1.96
N ASP A 105 17.71 1.92 -3.11
CA ASP A 105 16.86 3.10 -3.22
C ASP A 105 15.37 2.76 -3.09
N TYR A 106 14.98 1.58 -3.57
CA TYR A 106 13.59 1.15 -3.60
C TYR A 106 13.40 -0.29 -3.14
N LEU A 107 12.29 -0.53 -2.43
CA LEU A 107 11.73 -1.84 -2.15
C LEU A 107 10.43 -1.98 -2.93
N VAL A 108 10.39 -2.93 -3.86
CA VAL A 108 9.25 -3.17 -4.74
C VAL A 108 8.64 -4.53 -4.43
N ARG A 109 7.32 -4.58 -4.18
CA ARG A 109 6.57 -5.83 -4.05
C ARG A 109 5.88 -6.14 -5.38
N ILE A 110 6.17 -7.31 -5.93
CA ILE A 110 5.73 -7.76 -7.24
C ILE A 110 4.92 -9.04 -7.07
N CYS A 111 3.79 -9.14 -7.78
CA CYS A 111 2.95 -10.34 -7.79
C CYS A 111 2.86 -10.85 -9.23
N CYS A 112 3.42 -12.03 -9.49
CA CYS A 112 3.49 -12.65 -10.82
C CYS A 112 2.90 -14.05 -10.81
N PRO A 113 2.45 -14.58 -11.98
CA PRO A 113 2.06 -15.97 -12.09
C PRO A 113 3.19 -16.94 -11.73
N ASP A 114 4.41 -16.66 -12.16
CA ASP A 114 5.58 -17.51 -11.98
C ASP A 114 6.91 -16.75 -12.08
N LEU A 115 8.02 -17.45 -11.87
CA LEU A 115 9.37 -16.87 -11.98
C LEU A 115 9.77 -16.51 -13.42
N ALA A 116 9.20 -17.16 -14.43
CA ALA A 116 9.51 -16.83 -15.82
C ALA A 116 8.99 -15.44 -16.14
N ARG A 117 7.74 -15.15 -15.75
CA ARG A 117 7.15 -13.82 -15.90
C ARG A 117 7.89 -12.75 -15.09
N TYR A 118 8.33 -13.08 -13.86
CA TYR A 118 9.15 -12.17 -13.07
C TYR A 118 10.47 -11.82 -13.80
N ARG A 119 11.14 -12.80 -14.38
CA ARG A 119 12.39 -12.58 -15.14
C ARG A 119 12.16 -11.71 -16.36
N GLU A 120 11.14 -12.01 -17.17
CA GLU A 120 10.78 -11.17 -18.33
C GLU A 120 10.59 -9.70 -17.92
N LEU A 121 9.89 -9.46 -16.81
CA LEU A 121 9.64 -8.13 -16.28
C LEU A 121 10.93 -7.43 -15.89
N THR A 122 11.78 -8.09 -15.10
CA THR A 122 13.03 -7.50 -14.60
C THR A 122 14.08 -7.36 -15.69
N ASP A 123 14.18 -8.30 -16.64
CA ASP A 123 15.06 -8.20 -17.81
C ASP A 123 14.65 -6.98 -18.65
N GLY A 124 13.35 -6.79 -18.90
CA GLY A 124 12.85 -5.58 -19.59
C GLY A 124 13.16 -4.28 -18.86
N TRP A 125 13.15 -4.28 -17.54
CA TRP A 125 13.57 -3.11 -16.75
C TRP A 125 15.07 -2.84 -16.83
N LEU A 126 15.90 -3.89 -16.83
CA LEU A 126 17.37 -3.78 -16.93
C LEU A 126 17.80 -3.35 -18.35
N ASP A 127 17.08 -3.77 -19.37
CA ASP A 127 17.32 -3.39 -20.77
C ASP A 127 16.95 -1.92 -21.05
N ASP A 128 15.98 -1.34 -20.31
CA ASP A 128 15.68 0.09 -20.42
C ASP A 128 16.72 0.93 -19.68
N VAL A 129 17.79 1.31 -20.38
CA VAL A 129 18.87 2.16 -19.83
C VAL A 129 18.33 3.44 -19.17
N GLY A 130 17.19 3.93 -19.63
CA GLY A 130 16.58 5.16 -19.10
C GLY A 130 16.00 4.99 -17.70
N LEU A 131 15.76 3.77 -17.22
CA LEU A 131 15.35 3.52 -15.83
C LEU A 131 16.52 3.65 -14.85
N GLY A 132 17.76 3.63 -15.35
CA GLY A 132 18.94 3.83 -14.54
C GLY A 132 19.16 2.76 -13.46
N ILE A 133 18.60 1.58 -13.62
CA ILE A 133 18.77 0.49 -12.64
C ILE A 133 20.22 0.01 -12.69
N GLU A 134 20.87 -0.02 -11.52
CA GLU A 134 22.20 -0.58 -11.32
C GLU A 134 22.13 -2.02 -10.89
N LYS A 135 21.22 -2.32 -9.95
CA LYS A 135 21.14 -3.64 -9.32
C LYS A 135 19.73 -3.94 -8.84
N ILE A 136 19.33 -5.20 -9.00
CA ILE A 136 18.12 -5.77 -8.41
C ILE A 136 18.52 -6.96 -7.54
N VAL A 137 18.10 -6.97 -6.27
CA VAL A 137 18.21 -8.14 -5.39
C VAL A 137 16.82 -8.66 -5.10
N THR A 138 16.63 -9.94 -5.33
CA THR A 138 15.32 -10.61 -5.33
C THR A 138 15.15 -11.49 -4.10
N HIS A 139 14.02 -11.35 -3.42
CA HIS A 139 13.60 -12.18 -2.30
C HIS A 139 12.19 -12.74 -2.59
N THR A 140 12.09 -14.05 -2.74
CA THR A 140 10.77 -14.69 -2.91
C THR A 140 10.07 -14.80 -1.56
N GLU A 141 8.81 -14.40 -1.48
CA GLU A 141 7.97 -14.61 -0.29
C GLU A 141 7.71 -16.11 -0.08
N TRP A 142 8.13 -16.63 1.04
CA TRP A 142 7.84 -18.02 1.42
C TRP A 142 6.50 -18.17 2.13
N GLN A 143 6.22 -17.23 3.03
CA GLN A 143 5.01 -17.23 3.83
C GLN A 143 4.70 -15.82 4.33
N THR A 144 3.46 -15.39 4.19
CA THR A 144 2.97 -14.21 4.89
C THR A 144 2.57 -14.59 6.31
N LEU A 145 3.29 -14.07 7.30
CA LEU A 145 2.97 -14.28 8.71
C LEU A 145 1.91 -13.30 9.23
N LYS A 146 1.88 -12.09 8.65
CA LYS A 146 0.94 -11.03 9.03
C LYS A 146 0.70 -10.13 7.83
N GLU A 147 -0.54 -10.02 7.42
CA GLU A 147 -0.96 -9.03 6.43
C GLU A 147 -1.14 -7.65 7.09
N PHE A 148 -1.07 -6.61 6.25
CA PHE A 148 -1.37 -5.25 6.68
C PHE A 148 -2.87 -5.13 6.99
N THR A 149 -3.21 -4.81 8.24
CA THR A 149 -4.60 -4.66 8.73
C THR A 149 -4.94 -3.24 9.16
N GLY A 150 -4.01 -2.30 9.01
CA GLY A 150 -4.18 -0.90 9.39
C GLY A 150 -3.01 -0.36 10.21
N PHE A 151 -2.94 0.96 10.30
CA PHE A 151 -1.91 1.65 11.07
C PHE A 151 -2.28 1.72 12.55
N PRO A 152 -1.30 1.67 13.47
CA PRO A 152 -1.53 2.01 14.86
C PRO A 152 -1.95 3.50 14.94
N LEU A 153 -3.10 3.76 15.54
CA LEU A 153 -3.60 5.12 15.68
C LEU A 153 -3.02 5.77 16.95
N PRO A 154 -2.79 7.10 16.95
CA PRO A 154 -2.31 7.80 18.11
C PRO A 154 -3.34 7.67 19.26
N GLN A 155 -2.84 7.51 20.50
CA GLN A 155 -3.70 7.57 21.68
C GLN A 155 -4.22 9.00 21.83
N PRO A 156 -5.52 9.19 22.09
CA PRO A 156 -6.05 10.53 22.34
C PRO A 156 -5.31 11.13 23.54
N LYS A 157 -4.78 12.34 23.35
CA LYS A 157 -4.22 13.11 24.45
C LYS A 157 -5.34 13.35 25.47
N ASN A 158 -5.12 12.98 26.73
CA ASN A 158 -6.01 13.29 27.85
C ASN A 158 -6.14 14.81 28.06
#